data_19c9e6533c3a92d707d1ef45561122dc
#
_entry.id   19c9e6533c3a92d707d1ef45561122dc
#
_cell.length_a   1.000
_cell.length_b   1.000
_cell.length_c   1.000
_cell.angle_alpha   90.00
_cell.angle_beta   90.00
_cell.angle_gamma   90.00
#
_symmetry.space_group_name_H-M   'P 1'
#
loop_
_entity.id
_entity.type
_entity.pdbx_description
1 polymer ?
#
loop_
_entity_poly.entity_id
_entity_poly.type
_entity_poly.pdbx_seq_one_letter_code
_entity_poly.pdbx_strand_id
1 'polypeptide(L)'
;MEKKISLLFDFIEGSAGGEKLLRFFAQRYKSDIYTGYVNWDRTYSEFRDMNVNLIGKIPKMQILKQEMLIRKFRKLNLSNYDVSICLGLYSIYASTKNHPIIWNPYGVSPFFYKRADFPKGFMKRSLIWKIGAWLLIKRTKKYNKKVVTENIDKIVTISEYSRKAFNEYYNRDSIMIPPPVDMSKHYCKPNKGYYLLVARLEPGKRVELAVEAFKKMPDKTLYIEGIGSVEEKLKKLAEGAKNIRFLGRIPSNELPEVYANSIALIGTAFYDDWSMPMVEALASGKPCIAVNQGAYPEIVVDNKTGLLVNGDVEGIISGFNKITPEIAEKMKDDCIERARIWSTENFGNNWDKVIEDVINKR
;
A
#
# COMPACT_ATOMS: atom_id res chain seq x y z
N MET A 1 -17.00 27.90 7.20
CA MET A 1 -15.62 28.30 6.79
C MET A 1 -14.97 27.09 6.13
N GLU A 2 -14.23 27.29 5.05
CA GLU A 2 -13.47 26.21 4.39
C GLU A 2 -12.35 25.74 5.34
N LYS A 3 -12.28 24.45 5.64
CA LYS A 3 -11.29 23.89 6.58
C LYS A 3 -9.89 23.96 5.95
N LYS A 4 -8.93 24.55 6.65
CA LYS A 4 -7.54 24.58 6.22
C LYS A 4 -6.80 23.34 6.68
N ILE A 5 -6.42 22.49 5.72
CA ILE A 5 -5.77 21.20 5.98
C ILE A 5 -4.36 21.23 5.39
N SER A 6 -3.37 20.78 6.15
CA SER A 6 -2.03 20.51 5.63
C SER A 6 -1.75 19.02 5.53
N LEU A 7 -1.00 18.62 4.52
CA LEU A 7 -0.58 17.25 4.26
C LEU A 7 0.93 17.15 4.45
N LEU A 8 1.35 16.19 5.27
CA LEU A 8 2.76 15.96 5.53
C LEU A 8 3.17 14.60 5.00
N PHE A 9 4.12 14.59 4.08
CA PHE A 9 4.60 13.39 3.43
C PHE A 9 6.13 13.35 3.40
N ASP A 10 6.74 12.19 3.69
CA ASP A 10 8.19 12.13 3.84
C ASP A 10 8.92 12.51 2.56
N PHE A 11 8.56 11.84 1.43
CA PHE A 11 9.16 12.00 0.11
C PHE A 11 8.15 11.71 -0.99
N ILE A 12 8.12 12.51 -2.03
CA ILE A 12 7.38 12.25 -3.26
C ILE A 12 8.38 11.73 -4.30
N GLU A 13 8.53 10.41 -4.39
CA GLU A 13 9.58 9.78 -5.21
C GLU A 13 9.05 9.02 -6.43
N GLY A 14 7.74 8.82 -6.52
CA GLY A 14 7.15 8.03 -7.59
C GLY A 14 5.64 8.22 -7.76
N SER A 15 5.00 7.20 -8.29
CA SER A 15 3.56 7.14 -8.52
C SER A 15 2.92 5.91 -7.86
N ALA A 16 3.42 5.55 -6.67
CA ALA A 16 2.93 4.42 -5.89
C ALA A 16 1.66 4.75 -5.08
N GLY A 17 1.17 3.80 -4.29
CA GLY A 17 -0.08 3.96 -3.51
C GLY A 17 -0.07 5.15 -2.56
N GLY A 18 1.09 5.48 -1.96
CA GLY A 18 1.25 6.63 -1.09
C GLY A 18 1.04 7.96 -1.78
N GLU A 19 1.69 8.13 -2.92
CA GLU A 19 1.55 9.34 -3.73
C GLU A 19 0.14 9.45 -4.36
N LYS A 20 -0.50 8.32 -4.72
CA LYS A 20 -1.88 8.29 -5.19
C LYS A 20 -2.83 8.83 -4.11
N LEU A 21 -2.62 8.43 -2.86
CA LEU A 21 -3.43 8.87 -1.73
C LEU A 21 -3.14 10.34 -1.35
N LEU A 22 -1.86 10.76 -1.34
CA LEU A 22 -1.47 12.15 -1.13
C LEU A 22 -2.14 13.07 -2.16
N ARG A 23 -2.12 12.68 -3.45
CA ARG A 23 -2.79 13.40 -4.53
C ARG A 23 -4.29 13.52 -4.29
N PHE A 24 -4.94 12.42 -3.90
CA PHE A 24 -6.38 12.42 -3.58
C PHE A 24 -6.71 13.45 -2.49
N PHE A 25 -5.98 13.46 -1.38
CA PHE A 25 -6.21 14.42 -0.30
C PHE A 25 -5.94 15.86 -0.74
N ALA A 26 -4.84 16.09 -1.47
CA ALA A 26 -4.48 17.42 -1.93
C ALA A 26 -5.55 18.02 -2.86
N GLN A 27 -6.11 17.20 -3.76
CA GLN A 27 -7.19 17.61 -4.66
C GLN A 27 -8.51 17.84 -3.91
N ARG A 28 -8.91 16.91 -3.02
CA ARG A 28 -10.18 16.99 -2.30
C ARG A 28 -10.25 18.21 -1.37
N TYR A 29 -9.16 18.47 -0.64
CA TYR A 29 -9.13 19.48 0.40
C TYR A 29 -8.37 20.75 0.00
N LYS A 30 -7.88 20.85 -1.23
CA LYS A 30 -7.04 21.97 -1.71
C LYS A 30 -5.89 22.28 -0.74
N SER A 31 -5.26 21.24 -0.24
CA SER A 31 -4.32 21.30 0.88
C SER A 31 -2.91 21.64 0.45
N ASP A 32 -2.20 22.34 1.32
CA ASP A 32 -0.75 22.53 1.21
C ASP A 32 -0.03 21.23 1.56
N ILE A 33 0.96 20.87 0.75
CA ILE A 33 1.80 19.69 0.95
C ILE A 33 3.17 20.10 1.51
N TYR A 34 3.62 19.46 2.58
CA TYR A 34 4.96 19.63 3.15
C TYR A 34 5.73 18.32 3.00
N THR A 35 6.87 18.38 2.29
CA THR A 35 7.67 17.17 2.00
C THR A 35 9.17 17.46 2.00
N GLY A 36 9.97 16.42 2.27
CA GLY A 36 11.43 16.55 2.27
C GLY A 36 12.04 16.61 0.88
N TYR A 37 11.41 16.02 -0.10
CA TYR A 37 11.95 15.90 -1.46
C TYR A 37 10.87 15.53 -2.46
N VAL A 38 11.01 16.00 -3.71
CA VAL A 38 10.16 15.61 -4.85
C VAL A 38 11.02 15.17 -6.02
N ASN A 39 10.69 14.01 -6.59
CA ASN A 39 11.22 13.58 -7.89
C ASN A 39 10.20 13.89 -8.99
N TRP A 40 10.35 15.06 -9.59
CA TRP A 40 9.41 15.59 -10.58
C TRP A 40 9.31 14.75 -11.86
N ASP A 41 10.31 13.92 -12.16
CA ASP A 41 10.34 13.10 -13.38
C ASP A 41 9.64 11.75 -13.21
N ARG A 42 9.39 11.33 -11.95
CA ARG A 42 8.83 10.01 -11.65
C ARG A 42 7.47 10.04 -10.97
N THR A 43 7.06 11.23 -10.48
CA THR A 43 5.79 11.40 -9.78
C THR A 43 4.67 11.86 -10.72
N TYR A 44 3.47 11.99 -10.17
CA TYR A 44 2.32 12.51 -10.91
C TYR A 44 2.55 13.97 -11.31
N SER A 45 2.25 14.31 -12.58
CA SER A 45 2.41 15.67 -13.12
C SER A 45 1.57 16.70 -12.38
N GLU A 46 0.41 16.29 -11.88
CA GLU A 46 -0.54 17.12 -11.14
C GLU A 46 0.04 17.76 -9.86
N PHE A 47 1.10 17.18 -9.28
CA PHE A 47 1.77 17.81 -8.14
C PHE A 47 2.45 19.15 -8.50
N ARG A 48 2.70 19.42 -9.81
CA ARG A 48 3.25 20.70 -10.27
C ARG A 48 2.26 21.85 -10.12
N ASP A 49 0.96 21.53 -10.14
CA ASP A 49 -0.15 22.49 -10.01
C ASP A 49 -0.65 22.61 -8.56
N MET A 50 -0.03 21.90 -7.62
CA MET A 50 -0.37 21.92 -6.20
C MET A 50 0.64 22.72 -5.40
N ASN A 51 0.23 23.24 -4.23
CA ASN A 51 1.13 23.94 -3.34
C ASN A 51 2.05 22.97 -2.57
N VAL A 52 3.20 22.65 -3.18
CA VAL A 52 4.19 21.73 -2.61
C VAL A 52 5.34 22.50 -1.97
N ASN A 53 5.44 22.40 -0.66
CA ASN A 53 6.42 23.08 0.17
C ASN A 53 7.55 22.12 0.58
N LEU A 54 8.78 22.40 0.13
CA LEU A 54 9.96 21.64 0.57
C LEU A 54 10.40 22.12 1.94
N ILE A 55 10.51 21.18 2.90
CA ILE A 55 10.94 21.49 4.27
C ILE A 55 12.45 21.78 4.42
N GLY A 56 13.15 21.84 3.30
CA GLY A 56 14.55 22.22 3.19
C GLY A 56 15.44 21.14 2.58
N LYS A 57 16.72 21.43 2.40
CA LYS A 57 17.67 20.48 1.80
C LYS A 57 17.83 19.23 2.68
N ILE A 58 17.68 18.05 2.07
CA ILE A 58 17.82 16.75 2.70
C ILE A 58 19.01 16.02 2.07
N PRO A 59 20.00 15.54 2.83
CA PRO A 59 21.17 14.85 2.31
C PRO A 59 20.80 13.48 1.72
N LYS A 60 21.59 13.03 0.73
CA LYS A 60 21.37 11.71 0.08
C LYS A 60 21.72 10.52 0.99
N MET A 61 22.61 10.70 1.98
CA MET A 61 23.05 9.63 2.87
C MET A 61 21.91 9.18 3.81
N GLN A 62 21.54 7.92 3.77
CA GLN A 62 20.28 7.40 4.33
C GLN A 62 20.07 7.68 5.83
N ILE A 63 21.11 7.52 6.66
CA ILE A 63 21.01 7.77 8.13
C ILE A 63 20.84 9.26 8.40
N LEU A 64 21.64 10.12 7.74
CA LEU A 64 21.53 11.57 7.87
C LEU A 64 20.21 12.09 7.28
N LYS A 65 19.72 11.46 6.22
CA LYS A 65 18.42 11.74 5.61
C LYS A 65 17.29 11.63 6.64
N GLN A 66 17.24 10.53 7.39
CA GLN A 66 16.20 10.27 8.38
C GLN A 66 16.24 11.27 9.54
N GLU A 67 17.41 11.46 10.14
CA GLU A 67 17.58 12.39 11.25
C GLU A 67 17.26 13.84 10.85
N MET A 68 17.68 14.24 9.65
CA MET A 68 17.39 15.58 9.14
C MET A 68 15.89 15.79 8.89
N LEU A 69 15.19 14.78 8.35
CA LEU A 69 13.73 14.84 8.20
C LEU A 69 13.03 15.03 9.53
N ILE A 70 13.36 14.21 10.53
CA ILE A 70 12.80 14.31 11.87
C ILE A 70 12.99 15.74 12.42
N ARG A 71 14.20 16.29 12.31
CA ARG A 71 14.51 17.65 12.78
C ARG A 71 13.75 18.72 12.03
N LYS A 72 13.57 18.55 10.70
CA LYS A 72 12.86 19.51 9.87
C LYS A 72 11.36 19.48 10.16
N PHE A 73 10.73 18.31 10.22
CA PHE A 73 9.31 18.20 10.58
C PHE A 73 9.02 18.76 11.98
N ARG A 74 9.90 18.52 12.98
CA ARG A 74 9.76 19.11 14.31
C ARG A 74 9.84 20.63 14.36
N LYS A 75 10.41 21.28 13.34
CA LYS A 75 10.54 22.74 13.26
C LYS A 75 9.38 23.41 12.50
N LEU A 76 8.51 22.63 11.85
CA LEU A 76 7.37 23.19 11.15
C LEU A 76 6.45 23.91 12.13
N ASN A 77 5.93 25.04 11.70
CA ASN A 77 4.82 25.73 12.34
C ASN A 77 3.59 25.57 11.44
N LEU A 78 2.58 24.89 11.95
CA LEU A 78 1.33 24.59 11.25
C LEU A 78 0.13 25.21 11.96
N SER A 79 0.34 26.23 12.78
CA SER A 79 -0.71 26.90 13.56
C SER A 79 -1.82 27.54 12.73
N ASN A 80 -1.58 27.78 11.44
CA ASN A 80 -2.56 28.35 10.52
C ASN A 80 -3.51 27.30 9.90
N TYR A 81 -3.35 26.02 10.25
CA TYR A 81 -4.20 24.93 9.78
C TYR A 81 -5.11 24.44 10.89
N ASP A 82 -6.31 24.05 10.52
CA ASP A 82 -7.28 23.47 11.44
C ASP A 82 -6.89 22.03 11.84
N VAL A 83 -6.28 21.30 10.90
CA VAL A 83 -5.77 19.94 11.11
C VAL A 83 -4.65 19.63 10.13
N SER A 84 -3.72 18.76 10.55
CA SER A 84 -2.66 18.25 9.67
C SER A 84 -2.77 16.72 9.54
N ILE A 85 -2.60 16.21 8.31
CA ILE A 85 -2.63 14.77 8.02
C ILE A 85 -1.22 14.31 7.66
N CYS A 86 -0.66 13.43 8.48
CA CYS A 86 0.63 12.79 8.26
C CYS A 86 0.43 11.49 7.49
N LEU A 87 1.04 11.39 6.31
CA LEU A 87 0.98 10.22 5.43
C LEU A 87 2.31 9.47 5.34
N GLY A 88 3.29 9.85 6.15
CA GLY A 88 4.63 9.27 6.18
C GLY A 88 5.02 8.73 7.56
N LEU A 89 6.23 8.18 7.63
CA LEU A 89 6.79 7.64 8.87
C LEU A 89 7.49 8.73 9.70
N TYR A 90 8.14 9.69 9.02
CA TYR A 90 8.91 10.77 9.67
C TYR A 90 8.11 12.06 9.79
N SER A 91 7.08 12.24 8.99
CA SER A 91 6.18 13.41 9.06
C SER A 91 5.45 13.52 10.39
N ILE A 92 5.23 12.41 11.11
CA ILE A 92 4.60 12.39 12.43
C ILE A 92 5.35 13.23 13.48
N TYR A 93 6.63 13.48 13.29
CA TYR A 93 7.40 14.28 14.25
C TYR A 93 7.03 15.78 14.25
N ALA A 94 6.21 16.23 13.29
CA ALA A 94 5.57 17.54 13.34
C ALA A 94 4.60 17.67 14.53
N SER A 95 4.00 16.55 14.98
CA SER A 95 3.07 16.51 16.12
C SER A 95 3.68 16.94 17.45
N THR A 96 5.01 16.98 17.56
CA THR A 96 5.66 17.45 18.81
C THR A 96 5.42 18.95 19.10
N LYS A 97 4.88 19.72 18.17
CA LYS A 97 4.62 21.15 18.29
C LYS A 97 3.29 21.59 17.70
N ASN A 98 2.63 20.71 16.94
CA ASN A 98 1.43 21.06 16.18
C ASN A 98 0.32 20.07 16.49
N HIS A 99 -0.87 20.59 16.72
CA HIS A 99 -2.10 19.83 16.95
C HIS A 99 -3.29 20.56 16.33
N PRO A 100 -4.33 19.86 15.87
CA PRO A 100 -4.44 18.40 15.85
C PRO A 100 -3.73 17.75 14.68
N ILE A 101 -3.25 16.51 14.88
CA ILE A 101 -2.59 15.70 13.87
C ILE A 101 -3.29 14.35 13.73
N ILE A 102 -3.67 14.03 12.49
CA ILE A 102 -4.13 12.69 12.10
C ILE A 102 -2.97 11.97 11.42
N TRP A 103 -2.68 10.76 11.84
CA TRP A 103 -1.69 9.92 11.18
C TRP A 103 -2.35 8.78 10.41
N ASN A 104 -2.04 8.69 9.11
CA ASN A 104 -2.43 7.56 8.27
C ASN A 104 -1.18 6.78 7.83
N PRO A 105 -0.72 5.82 8.62
CA PRO A 105 0.37 4.94 8.22
C PRO A 105 -0.10 3.90 7.21
N TYR A 106 0.79 3.57 6.24
CA TYR A 106 0.56 2.50 5.26
C TYR A 106 0.81 1.08 5.81
N GLY A 107 0.81 0.92 7.11
CA GLY A 107 1.16 -0.29 7.82
C GLY A 107 2.20 -0.01 8.90
N VAL A 108 2.35 -0.93 9.85
CA VAL A 108 3.46 -0.85 10.81
C VAL A 108 4.74 -1.16 10.05
N SER A 109 5.65 -0.18 10.01
CA SER A 109 6.94 -0.39 9.35
C SER A 109 7.58 -1.69 9.84
N PRO A 110 7.97 -2.61 8.94
CA PRO A 110 8.65 -3.86 9.31
C PRO A 110 9.87 -3.62 10.21
N PHE A 111 10.47 -2.43 10.12
CA PHE A 111 11.59 -1.99 10.94
C PHE A 111 11.23 -1.86 12.44
N PHE A 112 9.99 -1.55 12.77
CA PHE A 112 9.51 -1.44 14.15
C PHE A 112 8.93 -2.73 14.70
N TYR A 113 8.53 -3.66 13.82
CA TYR A 113 7.97 -4.96 14.18
C TYR A 113 9.07 -6.04 14.28
N LYS A 114 8.84 -7.09 15.07
CA LYS A 114 9.72 -8.27 15.21
C LYS A 114 10.01 -9.04 13.90
N ARG A 115 9.41 -8.61 12.79
CA ARG A 115 9.40 -9.29 11.47
C ARG A 115 10.43 -8.73 10.48
N ALA A 116 11.21 -7.70 10.84
CA ALA A 116 12.24 -7.18 9.97
C ALA A 116 13.47 -8.09 10.00
N ASP A 117 13.63 -8.92 9.01
CA ASP A 117 14.93 -9.43 8.63
C ASP A 117 15.81 -8.22 8.28
N PHE A 118 16.90 -8.08 9.01
CA PHE A 118 17.88 -7.04 8.69
C PHE A 118 18.34 -7.19 7.26
N PRO A 119 18.50 -6.10 6.48
CA PRO A 119 19.00 -6.19 5.13
C PRO A 119 20.24 -7.08 5.06
N LYS A 120 20.32 -8.02 4.11
CA LYS A 120 21.41 -8.99 3.98
C LYS A 120 22.81 -8.35 4.08
N GLY A 121 22.96 -7.07 3.65
CA GLY A 121 24.18 -6.28 3.80
C GLY A 121 24.53 -5.87 5.24
N PHE A 122 23.58 -5.88 6.18
CA PHE A 122 23.81 -5.54 7.58
C PHE A 122 24.73 -6.55 8.27
N MET A 123 24.61 -7.83 7.96
CA MET A 123 25.41 -8.91 8.54
C MET A 123 26.91 -8.85 8.16
N LYS A 124 27.25 -8.18 7.05
CA LYS A 124 28.64 -8.03 6.56
C LYS A 124 29.42 -6.85 7.18
N ARG A 125 28.79 -6.03 8.05
CA ARG A 125 29.41 -4.86 8.68
C ARG A 125 30.18 -5.21 9.96
N SER A 126 31.13 -4.34 10.36
CA SER A 126 31.91 -4.51 11.58
C SER A 126 31.04 -4.56 12.84
N LEU A 127 31.52 -5.22 13.90
CA LEU A 127 30.79 -5.36 15.18
C LEU A 127 30.44 -3.99 15.79
N ILE A 128 31.36 -3.04 15.75
CA ILE A 128 31.17 -1.67 16.27
C ILE A 128 30.01 -0.99 15.54
N TRP A 129 29.97 -1.14 14.20
CA TRP A 129 28.89 -0.58 13.39
C TRP A 129 27.53 -1.22 13.71
N LYS A 130 27.50 -2.55 13.94
CA LYS A 130 26.28 -3.28 14.34
C LYS A 130 25.75 -2.79 15.70
N ILE A 131 26.63 -2.60 16.67
CA ILE A 131 26.28 -2.08 18.01
C ILE A 131 25.73 -0.66 17.90
N GLY A 132 26.42 0.23 17.17
CA GLY A 132 25.98 1.60 16.96
C GLY A 132 24.62 1.67 16.27
N ALA A 133 24.41 0.88 15.22
CA ALA A 133 23.14 0.80 14.53
C ALA A 133 22.02 0.23 15.44
N TRP A 134 22.32 -0.80 16.24
CA TRP A 134 21.37 -1.36 17.19
C TRP A 134 20.92 -0.34 18.24
N LEU A 135 21.84 0.42 18.81
CA LEU A 135 21.54 1.50 19.77
C LEU A 135 20.68 2.59 19.13
N LEU A 136 21.03 3.00 17.90
CA LEU A 136 20.25 3.99 17.15
C LEU A 136 18.84 3.49 16.87
N ILE A 137 18.69 2.25 16.41
CA ILE A 137 17.42 1.61 16.19
C ILE A 137 16.56 1.57 17.45
N LYS A 138 17.16 1.12 18.57
CA LYS A 138 16.47 1.04 19.87
C LYS A 138 16.00 2.42 20.34
N ARG A 139 16.84 3.45 20.19
CA ARG A 139 16.50 4.84 20.51
C ARG A 139 15.38 5.35 19.61
N THR A 140 15.48 5.13 18.31
CA THR A 140 14.46 5.55 17.32
C THR A 140 13.13 4.87 17.59
N LYS A 141 13.12 3.57 17.88
CA LYS A 141 11.89 2.83 18.25
C LYS A 141 11.23 3.42 19.50
N LYS A 142 12.01 3.63 20.57
CA LYS A 142 11.50 4.22 21.83
C LYS A 142 10.92 5.62 21.60
N TYR A 143 11.63 6.45 20.83
CA TYR A 143 11.19 7.81 20.54
C TYR A 143 9.96 7.83 19.63
N ASN A 144 9.93 7.00 18.58
CA ASN A 144 8.76 6.86 17.72
C ASN A 144 7.53 6.41 18.52
N LYS A 145 7.68 5.38 19.37
CA LYS A 145 6.59 4.91 20.21
C LYS A 145 6.05 6.03 21.10
N LYS A 146 6.91 6.82 21.72
CA LYS A 146 6.54 7.96 22.55
C LYS A 146 5.74 9.00 21.73
N VAL A 147 6.24 9.41 20.57
CA VAL A 147 5.55 10.38 19.71
C VAL A 147 4.17 9.88 19.29
N VAL A 148 4.04 8.61 18.88
CA VAL A 148 2.75 8.05 18.47
C VAL A 148 1.77 7.97 19.64
N THR A 149 2.25 7.61 20.85
CA THR A 149 1.35 7.46 22.01
C THR A 149 0.94 8.80 22.62
N GLU A 150 1.80 9.81 22.62
CA GLU A 150 1.58 11.06 23.34
C GLU A 150 1.16 12.24 22.45
N ASN A 151 1.54 12.23 21.14
CA ASN A 151 1.40 13.42 20.30
C ASN A 151 0.51 13.24 19.07
N ILE A 152 0.01 12.04 18.77
CA ILE A 152 -0.91 11.83 17.65
C ILE A 152 -2.35 11.86 18.17
N ASP A 153 -3.18 12.76 17.64
CA ASP A 153 -4.56 12.92 18.07
C ASP A 153 -5.44 11.77 17.56
N LYS A 154 -5.24 11.37 16.29
CA LYS A 154 -5.98 10.27 15.68
C LYS A 154 -5.10 9.42 14.77
N ILE A 155 -5.30 8.09 14.79
CA ILE A 155 -4.65 7.15 13.88
C ILE A 155 -5.70 6.56 12.96
N VAL A 156 -5.41 6.55 11.65
CA VAL A 156 -6.27 5.93 10.63
C VAL A 156 -5.48 4.84 9.92
N THR A 157 -5.85 3.59 10.14
CA THR A 157 -5.21 2.41 9.51
C THR A 157 -5.96 1.98 8.26
N ILE A 158 -5.31 1.19 7.41
CA ILE A 158 -5.83 0.82 6.08
C ILE A 158 -6.54 -0.53 6.05
N SER A 159 -6.46 -1.31 7.12
CA SER A 159 -7.07 -2.63 7.25
C SER A 159 -7.23 -3.02 8.72
N GLU A 160 -8.07 -4.00 9.00
CA GLU A 160 -8.17 -4.60 10.32
C GLU A 160 -6.88 -5.34 10.69
N TYR A 161 -6.24 -5.96 9.70
CA TYR A 161 -4.93 -6.59 9.86
C TYR A 161 -3.88 -5.59 10.37
N SER A 162 -3.80 -4.42 9.74
CA SER A 162 -2.89 -3.35 10.19
C SER A 162 -3.34 -2.73 11.51
N ARG A 163 -4.66 -2.57 11.76
CA ARG A 163 -5.21 -2.05 13.01
C ARG A 163 -4.79 -2.91 14.22
N LYS A 164 -4.91 -4.23 14.11
CA LYS A 164 -4.46 -5.16 15.15
C LYS A 164 -2.96 -5.04 15.43
N ALA A 165 -2.16 -4.96 14.36
CA ALA A 165 -0.72 -4.79 14.47
C ALA A 165 -0.33 -3.45 15.14
N PHE A 166 -1.07 -2.37 14.86
CA PHE A 166 -0.88 -1.07 15.50
C PHE A 166 -1.25 -1.08 16.97
N ASN A 167 -2.40 -1.67 17.31
CA ASN A 167 -2.83 -1.80 18.70
C ASN A 167 -1.78 -2.61 19.51
N GLU A 168 -1.36 -3.75 18.99
CA GLU A 168 -0.36 -4.60 19.64
C GLU A 168 0.99 -3.88 19.87
N TYR A 169 1.44 -3.08 18.89
CA TYR A 169 2.74 -2.42 18.98
C TYR A 169 2.72 -1.11 19.78
N TYR A 170 1.75 -0.25 19.51
CA TYR A 170 1.67 1.10 20.10
C TYR A 170 0.75 1.18 21.32
N ASN A 171 -0.07 0.16 21.56
CA ASN A 171 -1.15 0.18 22.56
C ASN A 171 -2.10 1.38 22.33
N ARG A 172 -2.44 1.62 21.06
CA ARG A 172 -3.32 2.69 20.60
C ARG A 172 -4.32 2.11 19.60
N ASP A 173 -5.60 2.41 19.82
CA ASP A 173 -6.64 2.09 18.85
C ASP A 173 -6.60 3.05 17.65
N SER A 174 -7.20 2.62 16.54
CA SER A 174 -7.27 3.40 15.31
C SER A 174 -8.60 3.19 14.60
N ILE A 175 -8.99 4.15 13.78
CA ILE A 175 -10.09 4.01 12.84
C ILE A 175 -9.57 3.32 11.58
N MET A 176 -10.34 2.40 11.03
CA MET A 176 -10.01 1.74 9.77
C MET A 176 -10.70 2.45 8.61
N ILE A 177 -9.90 2.94 7.65
CA ILE A 177 -10.38 3.48 6.37
C ILE A 177 -9.47 2.94 5.27
N PRO A 178 -9.88 1.89 4.55
CA PRO A 178 -9.11 1.30 3.46
C PRO A 178 -8.91 2.27 2.30
N PRO A 179 -7.77 2.20 1.59
CA PRO A 179 -7.49 3.06 0.43
C PRO A 179 -8.54 2.91 -0.68
N PRO A 180 -8.84 3.98 -1.41
CA PRO A 180 -9.92 4.01 -2.37
C PRO A 180 -9.57 3.44 -3.73
N VAL A 181 -10.58 2.92 -4.43
CA VAL A 181 -10.54 2.63 -5.86
C VAL A 181 -11.41 3.61 -6.63
N ASP A 182 -10.89 4.10 -7.75
CA ASP A 182 -11.63 4.95 -8.67
C ASP A 182 -12.47 4.07 -9.61
N MET A 183 -13.73 3.85 -9.23
CA MET A 183 -14.67 2.99 -9.98
C MET A 183 -14.86 3.44 -11.43
N SER A 184 -14.67 4.73 -11.75
CA SER A 184 -14.85 5.25 -13.12
C SER A 184 -13.77 4.77 -14.10
N LYS A 185 -12.64 4.31 -13.58
CA LYS A 185 -11.51 3.80 -14.40
C LYS A 185 -11.58 2.31 -14.66
N HIS A 186 -12.45 1.60 -13.95
CA HIS A 186 -12.53 0.14 -14.03
C HIS A 186 -13.81 -0.29 -14.72
N TYR A 187 -13.71 -1.30 -15.54
CA TYR A 187 -14.80 -1.87 -16.32
C TYR A 187 -14.52 -3.34 -16.59
N CYS A 188 -15.57 -4.09 -16.93
CA CYS A 188 -15.46 -5.51 -17.25
C CYS A 188 -15.56 -5.72 -18.77
N LYS A 189 -14.73 -6.63 -19.28
CA LYS A 189 -14.80 -7.15 -20.67
C LYS A 189 -14.83 -8.67 -20.65
N PRO A 190 -15.27 -9.33 -21.74
CA PRO A 190 -15.07 -10.76 -21.93
C PRO A 190 -13.58 -11.10 -21.72
N ASN A 191 -13.31 -12.18 -20.99
CA ASN A 191 -11.93 -12.56 -20.70
C ASN A 191 -11.20 -13.05 -21.97
N LYS A 192 -9.88 -12.86 -22.00
CA LYS A 192 -8.99 -13.29 -23.08
C LYS A 192 -8.21 -14.57 -22.71
N GLY A 193 -8.71 -15.39 -21.78
CA GLY A 193 -8.17 -16.69 -21.43
C GLY A 193 -6.92 -16.66 -20.56
N TYR A 194 -6.68 -15.57 -19.79
CA TYR A 194 -5.53 -15.51 -18.87
C TYR A 194 -5.94 -15.13 -17.45
N TYR A 195 -5.20 -15.64 -16.49
CA TYR A 195 -5.18 -15.21 -15.11
C TYR A 195 -4.11 -14.14 -14.92
N LEU A 196 -4.29 -13.25 -13.97
CA LEU A 196 -3.45 -12.08 -13.78
C LEU A 196 -2.82 -12.05 -12.37
N LEU A 197 -1.55 -11.72 -12.30
CA LEU A 197 -0.86 -11.36 -11.07
C LEU A 197 -0.28 -9.95 -11.25
N VAL A 198 -0.62 -9.03 -10.35
CA VAL A 198 -0.12 -7.66 -10.34
C VAL A 198 0.61 -7.41 -9.03
N ALA A 199 1.92 -7.27 -9.05
CA ALA A 199 2.71 -7.03 -7.86
C ALA A 199 4.09 -6.45 -8.18
N ARG A 200 4.70 -5.76 -7.19
CA ARG A 200 6.16 -5.59 -7.21
C ARG A 200 6.82 -6.95 -7.05
N LEU A 201 7.77 -7.27 -7.91
CA LEU A 201 8.46 -8.57 -7.88
C LEU A 201 9.51 -8.60 -6.76
N GLU A 202 9.03 -8.58 -5.51
CA GLU A 202 9.83 -8.61 -4.29
C GLU A 202 9.56 -9.90 -3.50
N PRO A 203 10.51 -10.39 -2.68
CA PRO A 203 10.38 -11.69 -1.99
C PRO A 203 9.10 -11.82 -1.17
N GLY A 204 8.64 -10.74 -0.51
CA GLY A 204 7.41 -10.76 0.30
C GLY A 204 6.13 -10.95 -0.49
N LYS A 205 6.14 -10.77 -1.81
CA LYS A 205 4.98 -11.00 -2.69
C LYS A 205 4.83 -12.46 -3.11
N ARG A 206 5.85 -13.29 -2.91
CA ARG A 206 5.83 -14.76 -3.13
C ARG A 206 5.30 -15.17 -4.51
N VAL A 207 5.66 -14.41 -5.54
CA VAL A 207 5.24 -14.64 -6.93
C VAL A 207 5.69 -16.02 -7.43
N GLU A 208 6.76 -16.58 -6.85
CA GLU A 208 7.23 -17.93 -7.12
C GLU A 208 6.15 -19.02 -6.94
N LEU A 209 5.24 -18.85 -5.98
CA LEU A 209 4.14 -19.81 -5.79
C LEU A 209 3.20 -19.87 -7.00
N ALA A 210 2.88 -18.70 -7.59
CA ALA A 210 2.07 -18.66 -8.80
C ALA A 210 2.81 -19.25 -9.99
N VAL A 211 4.10 -18.96 -10.15
CA VAL A 211 4.94 -19.53 -11.21
C VAL A 211 4.99 -21.06 -11.10
N GLU A 212 5.25 -21.60 -9.91
CA GLU A 212 5.30 -23.05 -9.68
C GLU A 212 3.95 -23.73 -9.92
N ALA A 213 2.84 -23.11 -9.51
CA ALA A 213 1.50 -23.61 -9.76
C ALA A 213 1.19 -23.67 -11.27
N PHE A 214 1.49 -22.61 -12.02
CA PHE A 214 1.21 -22.56 -13.46
C PHE A 214 2.12 -23.46 -14.30
N LYS A 215 3.31 -23.77 -13.83
CA LYS A 215 4.15 -24.84 -14.44
C LYS A 215 3.47 -26.22 -14.37
N LYS A 216 2.65 -26.46 -13.35
CA LYS A 216 1.85 -27.70 -13.20
C LYS A 216 0.50 -27.66 -13.93
N MET A 217 0.11 -26.49 -14.47
CA MET A 217 -1.15 -26.25 -15.19
C MET A 217 -0.88 -25.67 -16.60
N PRO A 218 -0.28 -26.44 -17.53
CA PRO A 218 0.12 -25.92 -18.83
C PRO A 218 -1.04 -25.48 -19.73
N ASP A 219 -2.26 -25.89 -19.42
CA ASP A 219 -3.52 -25.53 -20.06
C ASP A 219 -4.04 -24.12 -19.66
N LYS A 220 -3.50 -23.55 -18.58
CA LYS A 220 -3.89 -22.22 -18.07
C LYS A 220 -2.78 -21.19 -18.31
N THR A 221 -3.15 -19.99 -18.70
CA THR A 221 -2.20 -18.89 -18.98
C THR A 221 -2.12 -17.92 -17.81
N LEU A 222 -0.90 -17.57 -17.38
CA LEU A 222 -0.61 -16.56 -16.36
C LEU A 222 0.09 -15.36 -16.98
N TYR A 223 -0.45 -14.16 -16.74
CA TYR A 223 0.23 -12.89 -16.99
C TYR A 223 0.70 -12.30 -15.65
N ILE A 224 1.96 -11.88 -15.61
CA ILE A 224 2.60 -11.28 -14.44
C ILE A 224 2.98 -9.85 -14.78
N GLU A 225 2.31 -8.89 -14.15
CA GLU A 225 2.62 -7.46 -14.24
C GLU A 225 3.47 -7.05 -13.05
N GLY A 226 4.48 -6.23 -13.32
CA GLY A 226 5.37 -5.62 -12.37
C GLY A 226 6.84 -5.90 -12.62
N ILE A 227 7.67 -5.21 -11.85
CA ILE A 227 9.14 -5.31 -11.84
C ILE A 227 9.62 -5.39 -10.39
N GLY A 228 10.84 -5.87 -10.17
CA GLY A 228 11.40 -5.92 -8.82
C GLY A 228 12.69 -6.72 -8.71
N SER A 229 13.18 -6.82 -7.47
CA SER A 229 14.50 -7.39 -7.18
C SER A 229 14.65 -8.88 -7.46
N VAL A 230 13.53 -9.62 -7.57
CA VAL A 230 13.52 -11.07 -7.84
C VAL A 230 13.07 -11.43 -9.26
N GLU A 231 12.90 -10.45 -10.15
CA GLU A 231 12.38 -10.66 -11.50
C GLU A 231 13.18 -11.71 -12.29
N GLU A 232 14.49 -11.58 -12.34
CA GLU A 232 15.36 -12.52 -13.05
C GLU A 232 15.31 -13.94 -12.48
N LYS A 233 15.17 -14.04 -11.14
CA LYS A 233 14.98 -15.36 -10.48
C LYS A 233 13.64 -15.98 -10.89
N LEU A 234 12.58 -15.19 -10.98
CA LEU A 234 11.25 -15.66 -11.38
C LEU A 234 11.20 -16.07 -12.86
N LYS A 235 11.86 -15.31 -13.75
CA LYS A 235 11.98 -15.67 -15.17
C LYS A 235 12.73 -17.00 -15.34
N LYS A 236 13.83 -17.17 -14.60
CA LYS A 236 14.56 -18.44 -14.59
C LYS A 236 13.71 -19.61 -14.05
N LEU A 237 12.90 -19.37 -13.00
CA LEU A 237 11.98 -20.36 -12.46
C LEU A 237 10.92 -20.76 -13.49
N ALA A 238 10.43 -19.79 -14.29
CA ALA A 238 9.44 -20.00 -15.34
C ALA A 238 10.03 -20.58 -16.64
N GLU A 239 11.33 -20.81 -16.72
CA GLU A 239 11.97 -21.33 -17.93
C GLU A 239 11.32 -22.63 -18.42
N GLY A 240 11.03 -22.70 -19.72
CA GLY A 240 10.30 -23.80 -20.36
C GLY A 240 8.76 -23.72 -20.25
N ALA A 241 8.20 -22.86 -19.43
CA ALA A 241 6.74 -22.70 -19.28
C ALA A 241 6.21 -21.66 -20.30
N LYS A 242 5.65 -22.14 -21.42
CA LYS A 242 5.11 -21.28 -22.50
C LYS A 242 3.83 -20.53 -22.12
N ASN A 243 3.18 -20.95 -21.06
CA ASN A 243 1.92 -20.40 -20.53
C ASN A 243 2.11 -19.28 -19.50
N ILE A 244 3.35 -18.88 -19.19
CA ILE A 244 3.67 -17.80 -18.24
C ILE A 244 4.29 -16.62 -19.00
N ARG A 245 3.71 -15.43 -18.86
CA ARG A 245 4.19 -14.20 -19.53
C ARG A 245 4.45 -13.10 -18.52
N PHE A 246 5.67 -12.58 -18.52
CA PHE A 246 6.06 -11.38 -17.77
C PHE A 246 5.81 -10.16 -18.65
N LEU A 247 4.94 -9.26 -18.19
CA LEU A 247 4.53 -8.06 -18.92
C LEU A 247 5.43 -6.86 -18.62
N GLY A 248 6.30 -6.97 -17.59
CA GLY A 248 7.02 -5.84 -17.05
C GLY A 248 6.08 -4.85 -16.37
N ARG A 249 6.48 -3.56 -16.32
CA ARG A 249 5.64 -2.49 -15.75
C ARG A 249 4.72 -1.91 -16.82
N ILE A 250 3.43 -2.03 -16.59
CA ILE A 250 2.37 -1.43 -17.42
C ILE A 250 2.04 -0.02 -16.89
N PRO A 251 1.85 0.98 -17.77
CA PRO A 251 1.36 2.30 -17.38
C PRO A 251 0.02 2.22 -16.65
N SER A 252 -0.17 3.05 -15.62
CA SER A 252 -1.37 3.00 -14.77
C SER A 252 -2.68 3.26 -15.54
N ASN A 253 -2.64 3.96 -16.66
CA ASN A 253 -3.80 4.21 -17.53
C ASN A 253 -4.14 3.01 -18.43
N GLU A 254 -3.24 2.07 -18.63
CA GLU A 254 -3.44 0.86 -19.44
C GLU A 254 -3.80 -0.36 -18.58
N LEU A 255 -3.44 -0.32 -17.29
CA LEU A 255 -3.65 -1.44 -16.36
C LEU A 255 -5.15 -1.83 -16.21
N PRO A 256 -6.14 -0.91 -16.23
CA PRO A 256 -7.56 -1.28 -16.21
C PRO A 256 -7.97 -2.20 -17.36
N GLU A 257 -7.41 -2.03 -18.55
CA GLU A 257 -7.66 -2.93 -19.70
C GLU A 257 -7.15 -4.35 -19.42
N VAL A 258 -6.01 -4.47 -18.73
CA VAL A 258 -5.42 -5.77 -18.37
C VAL A 258 -6.29 -6.48 -17.33
N TYR A 259 -6.79 -5.77 -16.32
CA TYR A 259 -7.77 -6.33 -15.40
C TYR A 259 -9.04 -6.76 -16.12
N ALA A 260 -9.63 -5.86 -16.94
CA ALA A 260 -10.90 -6.08 -17.62
C ALA A 260 -10.93 -7.35 -18.47
N ASN A 261 -9.81 -7.73 -19.07
CA ASN A 261 -9.68 -8.89 -19.97
C ASN A 261 -9.20 -10.17 -19.23
N SER A 262 -8.88 -10.12 -17.94
CA SER A 262 -8.45 -11.31 -17.19
C SER A 262 -9.65 -12.20 -16.81
N ILE A 263 -9.38 -13.46 -16.46
CA ILE A 263 -10.36 -14.35 -15.84
C ILE A 263 -10.49 -14.01 -14.35
N ALA A 264 -9.36 -13.97 -13.65
CA ALA A 264 -9.28 -13.69 -12.22
C ALA A 264 -7.89 -13.12 -11.88
N LEU A 265 -7.80 -12.43 -10.74
CA LEU A 265 -6.51 -12.00 -10.16
C LEU A 265 -6.04 -13.02 -9.13
N ILE A 266 -4.71 -13.22 -9.05
CA ILE A 266 -4.09 -13.99 -7.98
C ILE A 266 -3.30 -13.11 -7.01
N GLY A 267 -3.42 -13.37 -5.71
CA GLY A 267 -2.63 -12.77 -4.64
C GLY A 267 -1.91 -13.81 -3.81
N THR A 268 -0.59 -13.72 -3.77
CA THR A 268 0.30 -14.69 -3.12
C THR A 268 1.09 -14.12 -1.94
N ALA A 269 0.99 -12.83 -1.65
CA ALA A 269 1.81 -12.18 -0.61
C ALA A 269 1.58 -12.79 0.77
N PHE A 270 2.67 -12.93 1.53
CA PHE A 270 2.61 -13.47 2.89
C PHE A 270 2.05 -12.46 3.89
N TYR A 271 2.50 -11.20 3.77
CA TYR A 271 2.01 -10.08 4.56
C TYR A 271 1.69 -8.93 3.61
N ASP A 272 0.41 -8.66 3.41
CA ASP A 272 -0.05 -7.49 2.68
C ASP A 272 -0.99 -6.72 3.61
N ASP A 273 -0.65 -5.47 3.90
CA ASP A 273 -1.50 -4.64 4.76
C ASP A 273 -2.78 -4.20 4.03
N TRP A 274 -2.73 -4.14 2.68
CA TRP A 274 -3.86 -3.90 1.79
C TRP A 274 -3.45 -4.11 0.34
N SER A 275 -4.28 -4.81 -0.44
CA SER A 275 -3.97 -5.09 -1.84
C SER A 275 -4.82 -4.23 -2.79
N MET A 276 -4.26 -3.13 -3.26
CA MET A 276 -4.91 -2.34 -4.31
C MET A 276 -5.21 -3.15 -5.58
N PRO A 277 -4.28 -4.01 -6.08
CA PRO A 277 -4.59 -4.86 -7.23
C PRO A 277 -5.83 -5.73 -7.07
N MET A 278 -6.10 -6.27 -5.87
CA MET A 278 -7.33 -7.04 -5.64
C MET A 278 -8.58 -6.16 -5.72
N VAL A 279 -8.54 -4.99 -5.09
CA VAL A 279 -9.66 -4.06 -5.13
C VAL A 279 -9.91 -3.58 -6.57
N GLU A 280 -8.86 -3.34 -7.35
CA GLU A 280 -8.92 -2.95 -8.77
C GLU A 280 -9.47 -4.08 -9.65
N ALA A 281 -9.09 -5.34 -9.37
CA ALA A 281 -9.67 -6.51 -10.05
C ALA A 281 -11.16 -6.66 -9.74
N LEU A 282 -11.56 -6.56 -8.46
CA LEU A 282 -12.98 -6.58 -8.08
C LEU A 282 -13.77 -5.44 -8.74
N ALA A 283 -13.20 -4.22 -8.80
CA ALA A 283 -13.82 -3.09 -9.50
C ALA A 283 -13.98 -3.35 -11.02
N SER A 284 -13.11 -4.19 -11.58
CA SER A 284 -13.20 -4.66 -12.97
C SER A 284 -14.11 -5.89 -13.15
N GLY A 285 -14.85 -6.28 -12.10
CA GLY A 285 -15.73 -7.46 -12.12
C GLY A 285 -14.97 -8.80 -12.18
N LYS A 286 -13.72 -8.83 -11.70
CA LYS A 286 -12.88 -10.03 -11.74
C LYS A 286 -12.66 -10.57 -10.34
N PRO A 287 -12.99 -11.86 -10.10
CA PRO A 287 -12.78 -12.49 -8.79
C PRO A 287 -11.29 -12.63 -8.47
N CYS A 288 -10.99 -12.82 -7.19
CA CYS A 288 -9.63 -12.98 -6.71
C CYS A 288 -9.40 -14.38 -6.13
N ILE A 289 -8.29 -15.02 -6.49
CA ILE A 289 -7.76 -16.21 -5.82
C ILE A 289 -6.64 -15.72 -4.90
N ALA A 290 -6.84 -15.78 -3.60
CA ALA A 290 -5.95 -15.15 -2.64
C ALA A 290 -5.53 -16.13 -1.54
N VAL A 291 -4.26 -16.10 -1.17
CA VAL A 291 -3.84 -16.85 0.04
C VAL A 291 -4.55 -16.27 1.27
N ASN A 292 -5.00 -17.14 2.18
CA ASN A 292 -5.72 -16.70 3.39
C ASN A 292 -4.75 -16.10 4.42
N GLN A 293 -4.13 -14.95 4.08
CA GLN A 293 -3.10 -14.27 4.86
C GLN A 293 -3.17 -12.75 4.70
N GLY A 294 -2.62 -12.00 5.68
CA GLY A 294 -2.62 -10.54 5.65
C GLY A 294 -4.04 -9.97 5.63
N ALA A 295 -4.24 -8.90 4.85
CA ALA A 295 -5.56 -8.28 4.67
C ALA A 295 -6.39 -8.90 3.52
N TYR A 296 -5.94 -9.95 2.87
CA TYR A 296 -6.68 -10.57 1.77
C TYR A 296 -8.08 -11.07 2.17
N PRO A 297 -8.27 -11.69 3.38
CA PRO A 297 -9.61 -12.08 3.85
C PRO A 297 -10.55 -10.92 4.12
N GLU A 298 -10.03 -9.71 4.23
CA GLU A 298 -10.86 -8.49 4.38
C GLU A 298 -11.37 -7.97 3.03
N ILE A 299 -10.68 -8.33 1.93
CA ILE A 299 -11.00 -7.89 0.56
C ILE A 299 -11.88 -8.93 -0.12
N VAL A 300 -11.45 -10.19 -0.09
CA VAL A 300 -12.13 -11.31 -0.77
C VAL A 300 -13.18 -11.92 0.15
N VAL A 301 -14.42 -12.00 -0.32
CA VAL A 301 -15.49 -12.77 0.31
C VAL A 301 -15.45 -14.16 -0.31
N ASP A 302 -15.05 -15.15 0.49
CA ASP A 302 -14.85 -16.53 0.03
C ASP A 302 -16.10 -17.11 -0.64
N ASN A 303 -15.92 -17.79 -1.77
CA ASN A 303 -16.96 -18.33 -2.65
C ASN A 303 -17.96 -17.30 -3.24
N LYS A 304 -17.76 -15.99 -3.01
CA LYS A 304 -18.64 -14.94 -3.53
C LYS A 304 -17.91 -13.97 -4.46
N THR A 305 -16.76 -13.45 -4.01
CA THR A 305 -15.94 -12.52 -4.83
C THR A 305 -14.58 -13.14 -5.18
N GLY A 306 -14.42 -14.42 -4.92
CA GLY A 306 -13.20 -15.18 -5.17
C GLY A 306 -13.06 -16.33 -4.21
N LEU A 307 -11.84 -16.81 -4.05
CA LEU A 307 -11.50 -17.92 -3.13
C LEU A 307 -10.33 -17.56 -2.23
N LEU A 308 -10.44 -17.94 -0.97
CA LEU A 308 -9.34 -17.94 -0.01
C LEU A 308 -8.71 -19.33 0.03
N VAL A 309 -7.43 -19.41 -0.30
CA VAL A 309 -6.70 -20.67 -0.46
C VAL A 309 -5.52 -20.78 0.51
N ASN A 310 -5.01 -22.00 0.71
CA ASN A 310 -3.76 -22.20 1.44
C ASN A 310 -2.60 -21.50 0.71
N GLY A 311 -1.63 -21.01 1.48
CA GLY A 311 -0.46 -20.28 0.96
C GLY A 311 0.65 -21.20 0.47
N ASP A 312 0.30 -22.26 -0.26
CA ASP A 312 1.18 -23.22 -0.92
C ASP A 312 0.75 -23.44 -2.38
N VAL A 313 1.55 -24.19 -3.13
CA VAL A 313 1.34 -24.43 -4.56
C VAL A 313 0.04 -25.19 -4.81
N GLU A 314 -0.25 -26.19 -3.99
CA GLU A 314 -1.45 -27.05 -4.10
C GLU A 314 -2.74 -26.26 -3.81
N GLY A 315 -2.72 -25.39 -2.80
CA GLY A 315 -3.83 -24.48 -2.51
C GLY A 315 -4.13 -23.54 -3.69
N ILE A 316 -3.09 -22.99 -4.30
CA ILE A 316 -3.21 -22.15 -5.50
C ILE A 316 -3.80 -22.94 -6.67
N ILE A 317 -3.30 -24.14 -6.96
CA ILE A 317 -3.84 -25.02 -8.00
C ILE A 317 -5.32 -25.33 -7.74
N SER A 318 -5.68 -25.67 -6.51
CA SER A 318 -7.07 -25.94 -6.13
C SER A 318 -7.98 -24.73 -6.41
N GLY A 319 -7.51 -23.51 -6.12
CA GLY A 319 -8.23 -22.27 -6.42
C GLY A 319 -8.50 -22.10 -7.91
N PHE A 320 -7.48 -22.30 -8.75
CA PHE A 320 -7.59 -22.17 -10.21
C PHE A 320 -8.48 -23.24 -10.85
N ASN A 321 -8.58 -24.43 -10.25
CA ASN A 321 -9.47 -25.47 -10.73
C ASN A 321 -10.95 -25.16 -10.44
N LYS A 322 -11.21 -24.32 -9.43
CA LYS A 322 -12.57 -23.90 -9.04
C LYS A 322 -13.02 -22.62 -9.74
N ILE A 323 -12.11 -21.66 -9.99
CA ILE A 323 -12.43 -20.40 -10.68
C ILE A 323 -12.17 -20.59 -12.18
N THR A 324 -13.14 -21.19 -12.86
CA THR A 324 -13.18 -21.26 -14.34
C THR A 324 -13.67 -19.93 -14.91
N PRO A 325 -13.53 -19.67 -16.23
CA PRO A 325 -14.12 -18.49 -16.88
C PRO A 325 -15.60 -18.31 -16.60
N GLU A 326 -16.37 -19.40 -16.59
CA GLU A 326 -17.83 -19.40 -16.36
C GLU A 326 -18.16 -19.06 -14.90
N ILE A 327 -17.40 -19.57 -13.95
CA ILE A 327 -17.55 -19.23 -12.51
C ILE A 327 -17.15 -17.77 -12.28
N ALA A 328 -16.05 -17.32 -12.89
CA ALA A 328 -15.61 -15.93 -12.81
C ALA A 328 -16.68 -14.94 -13.31
N GLU A 329 -17.36 -15.24 -14.43
CA GLU A 329 -18.44 -14.42 -14.95
C GLU A 329 -19.64 -14.37 -14.00
N LYS A 330 -20.00 -15.47 -13.34
CA LYS A 330 -21.06 -15.50 -12.32
C LYS A 330 -20.77 -14.63 -11.09
N MET A 331 -19.49 -14.46 -10.74
CA MET A 331 -19.05 -13.65 -9.58
C MET A 331 -18.93 -12.16 -9.90
N LYS A 332 -19.07 -11.75 -11.14
CA LYS A 332 -18.81 -10.40 -11.63
C LYS A 332 -19.54 -9.31 -10.86
N ASP A 333 -20.85 -9.41 -10.72
CA ASP A 333 -21.66 -8.37 -10.08
C ASP A 333 -21.35 -8.26 -8.59
N ASP A 334 -21.12 -9.38 -7.91
CA ASP A 334 -20.68 -9.43 -6.52
C ASP A 334 -19.30 -8.79 -6.34
N CYS A 335 -18.39 -8.96 -7.29
CA CYS A 335 -17.08 -8.32 -7.27
C CYS A 335 -17.20 -6.80 -7.37
N ILE A 336 -17.99 -6.30 -8.33
CA ILE A 336 -18.20 -4.86 -8.51
C ILE A 336 -18.85 -4.24 -7.28
N GLU A 337 -19.88 -4.88 -6.72
CA GLU A 337 -20.57 -4.40 -5.52
C GLU A 337 -19.62 -4.38 -4.32
N ARG A 338 -18.78 -5.40 -4.18
CA ARG A 338 -17.76 -5.44 -3.13
C ARG A 338 -16.77 -4.28 -3.25
N ALA A 339 -16.29 -3.97 -4.46
CA ALA A 339 -15.36 -2.87 -4.70
C ALA A 339 -15.98 -1.48 -4.40
N ARG A 340 -17.28 -1.29 -4.61
CA ARG A 340 -17.99 -0.03 -4.32
C ARG A 340 -17.86 0.44 -2.89
N ILE A 341 -17.70 -0.48 -1.94
CA ILE A 341 -17.46 -0.16 -0.53
C ILE A 341 -16.25 0.77 -0.36
N TRP A 342 -15.24 0.58 -1.23
CA TRP A 342 -14.00 1.33 -1.23
C TRP A 342 -13.92 2.38 -2.35
N SER A 343 -15.07 2.87 -2.83
CA SER A 343 -15.09 3.96 -3.82
C SER A 343 -14.40 5.22 -3.29
N THR A 344 -13.91 6.05 -4.19
CA THR A 344 -13.32 7.36 -3.85
C THR A 344 -14.28 8.25 -3.09
N GLU A 345 -15.60 8.15 -3.36
CA GLU A 345 -16.64 8.89 -2.66
C GLU A 345 -16.77 8.42 -1.19
N ASN A 346 -16.95 7.12 -0.97
CA ASN A 346 -17.08 6.56 0.38
C ASN A 346 -15.82 6.81 1.21
N PHE A 347 -14.65 6.68 0.60
CA PHE A 347 -13.38 7.01 1.24
C PHE A 347 -13.34 8.47 1.68
N GLY A 348 -13.69 9.41 0.79
CA GLY A 348 -13.73 10.83 1.10
C GLY A 348 -14.70 11.15 2.24
N ASN A 349 -15.91 10.61 2.19
CA ASN A 349 -16.94 10.83 3.21
C ASN A 349 -16.52 10.30 4.59
N ASN A 350 -15.82 9.15 4.64
CA ASN A 350 -15.28 8.62 5.89
C ASN A 350 -14.17 9.50 6.46
N TRP A 351 -13.31 10.05 5.62
CA TRP A 351 -12.27 10.99 6.03
C TRP A 351 -12.83 12.33 6.51
N ASP A 352 -13.87 12.85 5.86
CA ASP A 352 -14.55 14.08 6.29
C ASP A 352 -15.05 13.95 7.75
N LYS A 353 -15.66 12.81 8.09
CA LYS A 353 -16.13 12.52 9.46
C LYS A 353 -14.98 12.49 10.47
N VAL A 354 -13.85 11.86 10.11
CA VAL A 354 -12.67 11.80 10.99
C VAL A 354 -12.06 13.19 11.20
N ILE A 355 -11.96 13.98 10.14
CA ILE A 355 -11.44 15.35 10.19
C ILE A 355 -12.34 16.22 11.06
N GLU A 356 -13.67 16.12 10.90
CA GLU A 356 -14.65 16.83 11.72
C GLU A 356 -14.58 16.45 13.20
N ASP A 357 -14.52 15.14 13.49
CA ASP A 357 -14.39 14.64 14.88
C ASP A 357 -13.14 15.20 15.56
N VAL A 358 -12.03 15.30 14.82
CA VAL A 358 -10.78 15.79 15.38
C VAL A 358 -10.77 17.30 15.56
N ILE A 359 -11.35 18.08 14.65
CA ILE A 359 -11.45 19.54 14.77
C ILE A 359 -12.40 19.94 15.88
N ASN A 360 -13.56 19.27 16.01
CA ASN A 360 -14.59 19.59 17.00
C ASN A 360 -14.19 19.24 18.45
N LYS A 361 -13.17 18.40 18.65
CA LYS A 361 -12.63 18.04 19.97
C LYS A 361 -11.54 19.01 20.47
N ARG A 362 -11.20 20.01 19.66
CA ARG A 362 -10.24 21.07 20.01
C ARG A 362 -10.93 22.16 20.83
#